data_1b28a4761f9ce396d624356dca43e1f3
#
_entry.id   1b28a4761f9ce396d624356dca43e1f3
#
_cell.length_a   1.000
_cell.length_b   1.000
_cell.length_c   1.000
_cell.angle_alpha   90.00
_cell.angle_beta   90.00
_cell.angle_gamma   90.00
#
_symmetry.space_group_name_H-M   'P 1'
#
loop_
_entity.id
_entity.type
_entity.pdbx_description
1 polymer ?
#
loop_
_entity_poly.entity_id
_entity_poly.type
_entity_poly.pdbx_seq_one_letter_code
_entity_poly.pdbx_strand_id
1 'polypeptide(L)'
;MTNAQVERANGMILQGLKPSIYNDLNKFGKRWIKELPSVVWSLRTTPSRATGFSPFFLVYGAEAILPTDLEYGSLRTKAYDDKNNQTSREDSLDQLEEARDVALLHSARYQQSLRRYHARGVRPRGFQVGDLVLRLRQDTRGRHKLTPP
;
A
#
# COMPACT_ATOMS: atom_id res chain seq x y z
N MET A 1 0.07 3.84 23.05
CA MET A 1 -0.58 2.99 22.02
C MET A 1 0.23 3.11 20.75
N THR A 2 0.85 2.02 20.31
CA THR A 2 1.55 1.96 19.02
C THR A 2 0.50 2.04 17.91
N ASN A 3 0.69 2.99 17.00
CA ASN A 3 -0.23 3.14 15.87
C ASN A 3 0.11 2.08 14.80
N ALA A 4 -0.49 0.89 14.93
CA ALA A 4 -0.25 -0.25 14.06
C ALA A 4 -0.49 0.07 12.55
N GLN A 5 -1.32 1.08 12.25
CA GLN A 5 -1.54 1.53 10.88
C GLN A 5 -0.31 2.25 10.33
N VAL A 6 0.32 3.10 11.14
CA VAL A 6 1.57 3.79 10.75
C VAL A 6 2.72 2.80 10.58
N GLU A 7 2.84 1.83 11.49
CA GLU A 7 3.86 0.78 11.37
C GLU A 7 3.68 -0.04 10.09
N ARG A 8 2.43 -0.36 9.75
CA ARG A 8 2.12 -1.08 8.50
C ARG A 8 2.45 -0.24 7.27
N ALA A 9 2.10 1.04 7.26
CA ALA A 9 2.42 1.96 6.16
C ALA A 9 3.95 2.10 5.99
N ASN A 10 4.68 2.28 7.08
CA ASN A 10 6.14 2.33 7.08
C ASN A 10 6.75 1.00 6.57
N GLY A 11 6.14 -0.14 6.92
CA GLY A 11 6.55 -1.44 6.40
C GLY A 11 6.41 -1.56 4.89
N MET A 12 5.30 -1.08 4.32
CA MET A 12 5.09 -1.06 2.86
C MET A 12 6.09 -0.15 2.15
N ILE A 13 6.34 1.04 2.70
CA ILE A 13 7.35 1.96 2.15
C ILE A 13 8.74 1.33 2.17
N LEU A 14 9.13 0.68 3.27
CA LEU A 14 10.40 -0.01 3.36
C LEU A 14 10.52 -1.17 2.36
N GLN A 15 9.45 -1.92 2.14
CA GLN A 15 9.42 -2.99 1.15
C GLN A 15 9.59 -2.44 -0.28
N GLY A 16 9.00 -1.30 -0.59
CA GLY A 16 9.19 -0.63 -1.89
C GLY A 16 10.58 -0.03 -2.06
N LEU A 17 11.17 0.53 -1.00
CA LEU A 17 12.51 1.13 -1.04
C LEU A 17 13.63 0.08 -1.20
N LYS A 18 13.50 -1.08 -0.53
CA LYS A 18 14.56 -2.10 -0.57
C LYS A 18 14.99 -2.51 -1.98
N PRO A 19 14.10 -2.85 -2.92
CA PRO A 19 14.50 -3.18 -4.29
C PRO A 19 15.20 -2.02 -5.02
N SER A 20 14.71 -0.78 -4.82
CA SER A 20 15.24 0.41 -5.50
C SER A 20 16.67 0.76 -5.08
N ILE A 21 17.03 0.51 -3.82
CA ILE A 21 18.35 0.82 -3.27
C ILE A 21 19.26 -0.41 -3.15
N TYR A 22 18.75 -1.62 -3.37
CA TYR A 22 19.48 -2.87 -3.09
C TYR A 22 20.73 -3.02 -3.96
N ASN A 23 20.67 -2.61 -5.23
CA ASN A 23 21.82 -2.66 -6.15
C ASN A 23 22.92 -1.64 -5.78
N ASP A 24 22.58 -0.60 -5.03
CA ASP A 24 23.48 0.51 -4.68
C ASP A 24 23.84 0.53 -3.16
N LEU A 25 23.25 -0.36 -2.36
CA LEU A 25 23.34 -0.34 -0.88
C LEU A 25 24.75 -0.47 -0.32
N ASN A 26 25.64 -1.12 -1.05
CA ASN A 26 27.05 -1.28 -0.60
C ASN A 26 27.84 0.03 -0.60
N LYS A 27 27.31 1.11 -1.16
CA LYS A 27 28.01 2.40 -1.25
C LYS A 27 27.27 3.63 -0.74
N PHE A 28 25.91 3.66 -0.71
CA PHE A 28 25.19 4.93 -0.48
C PHE A 28 23.84 4.79 0.24
N GLY A 29 23.85 4.44 1.52
CA GLY A 29 22.64 4.44 2.34
C GLY A 29 21.87 5.78 2.42
N LYS A 30 22.42 6.87 1.84
CA LYS A 30 21.78 8.20 1.79
C LYS A 30 20.87 8.40 0.55
N ARG A 31 20.83 7.48 -0.40
CA ARG A 31 20.03 7.63 -1.63
C ARG A 31 18.53 7.33 -1.46
N TRP A 32 18.15 6.65 -0.39
CA TRP A 32 16.74 6.32 -0.14
C TRP A 32 15.82 7.54 -0.14
N ILE A 33 16.30 8.72 0.25
CA ILE A 33 15.53 9.96 0.24
C ILE A 33 15.10 10.35 -1.18
N LYS A 34 15.96 10.10 -2.18
CA LYS A 34 15.66 10.39 -3.59
C LYS A 34 14.63 9.42 -4.18
N GLU A 35 14.67 8.17 -3.73
CA GLU A 35 13.75 7.11 -4.18
C GLU A 35 12.38 7.17 -3.49
N LEU A 36 12.31 7.77 -2.29
CA LEU A 36 11.09 7.81 -1.49
C LEU A 36 9.88 8.40 -2.22
N PRO A 37 9.98 9.54 -2.94
CA PRO A 37 8.85 10.08 -3.69
C PRO A 37 8.31 9.12 -4.74
N SER A 38 9.19 8.45 -5.48
CA SER A 38 8.81 7.47 -6.50
C SER A 38 8.10 6.25 -5.90
N VAL A 39 8.62 5.72 -4.80
CA VAL A 39 7.99 4.60 -4.07
C VAL A 39 6.62 4.98 -3.52
N VAL A 40 6.50 6.15 -2.89
CA VAL A 40 5.23 6.64 -2.34
C VAL A 40 4.23 6.89 -3.47
N TRP A 41 4.67 7.44 -4.60
CA TRP A 41 3.83 7.62 -5.78
C TRP A 41 3.30 6.28 -6.29
N SER A 42 4.17 5.30 -6.50
CA SER A 42 3.79 3.96 -6.91
C SER A 42 2.76 3.32 -5.98
N LEU A 43 2.97 3.41 -4.65
CA LEU A 43 2.03 2.88 -3.66
C LEU A 43 0.67 3.57 -3.70
N ARG A 44 0.61 4.85 -4.04
CA ARG A 44 -0.65 5.61 -4.14
C ARG A 44 -1.41 5.32 -5.42
N THR A 45 -0.73 5.08 -6.51
CA THR A 45 -1.31 4.93 -7.85
C THR A 45 -1.54 3.48 -8.27
N THR A 46 -0.94 2.51 -7.57
CA THR A 46 -1.13 1.08 -7.87
C THR A 46 -2.38 0.55 -7.18
N PRO A 47 -3.29 -0.14 -7.90
CA PRO A 47 -4.46 -0.75 -7.31
C PRO A 47 -4.11 -1.75 -6.22
N SER A 48 -4.76 -1.64 -5.08
CA SER A 48 -4.59 -2.56 -3.96
C SER A 48 -5.31 -3.88 -4.24
N ARG A 49 -4.62 -5.01 -4.06
CA ARG A 49 -5.23 -6.35 -4.18
C ARG A 49 -6.43 -6.55 -3.24
N ALA A 50 -6.46 -5.85 -2.11
CA ALA A 50 -7.52 -5.98 -1.12
C ALA A 50 -8.81 -5.25 -1.55
N THR A 51 -8.68 -4.09 -2.19
CA THR A 51 -9.83 -3.24 -2.56
C THR A 51 -10.17 -3.31 -4.04
N GLY A 52 -9.19 -3.59 -4.92
CA GLY A 52 -9.32 -3.52 -6.37
C GLY A 52 -9.11 -2.10 -6.94
N PHE A 53 -8.97 -1.10 -6.07
CA PHE A 53 -8.82 0.30 -6.45
C PHE A 53 -7.47 0.86 -6.03
N SER A 54 -7.00 1.90 -6.72
CA SER A 54 -5.84 2.66 -6.29
C SER A 54 -6.19 3.51 -5.06
N PRO A 55 -5.26 3.69 -4.09
CA PRO A 55 -5.49 4.62 -2.98
C PRO A 55 -5.75 6.05 -3.44
N PHE A 56 -5.15 6.46 -4.56
CA PHE A 56 -5.37 7.77 -5.15
C PHE A 56 -6.82 7.96 -5.60
N PHE A 57 -7.36 6.97 -6.33
CA PHE A 57 -8.77 7.00 -6.77
C PHE A 57 -9.73 7.06 -5.58
N LEU A 58 -9.52 6.26 -4.53
CA LEU A 58 -10.39 6.24 -3.35
C LEU A 58 -10.39 7.56 -2.54
N VAL A 59 -9.39 8.42 -2.76
CA VAL A 59 -9.31 9.75 -2.12
C VAL A 59 -9.91 10.83 -3.00
N TYR A 60 -9.58 10.82 -4.29
CA TYR A 60 -9.85 11.94 -5.20
C TYR A 60 -10.99 11.68 -6.19
N GLY A 61 -11.52 10.46 -6.28
CA GLY A 61 -12.56 10.09 -7.25
C GLY A 61 -12.06 9.97 -8.70
N ALA A 62 -10.78 10.14 -8.92
CA ALA A 62 -10.17 10.07 -10.23
C ALA A 62 -8.79 9.40 -10.16
N GLU A 63 -8.39 8.72 -11.24
CA GLU A 63 -7.04 8.17 -11.32
C GLU A 63 -6.00 9.27 -11.51
N ALA A 64 -4.81 9.03 -10.97
CA ALA A 64 -3.69 9.96 -11.11
C ALA A 64 -3.27 10.10 -12.59
N ILE A 65 -2.89 11.29 -12.98
CA ILE A 65 -2.25 11.55 -14.27
C ILE A 65 -0.77 11.18 -14.14
N LEU A 66 -0.34 10.22 -14.93
CA LEU A 66 1.05 9.79 -14.93
C LEU A 66 1.92 10.77 -15.74
N PRO A 67 3.23 10.90 -15.44
CA PRO A 67 4.13 11.70 -16.26
C PRO A 67 4.11 11.31 -17.73
N THR A 68 3.96 10.03 -18.03
CA THR A 68 3.80 9.49 -19.38
C THR A 68 2.53 9.99 -20.09
N ASP A 69 1.43 10.19 -19.35
CA ASP A 69 0.19 10.72 -19.89
C ASP A 69 0.34 12.18 -20.35
N LEU A 70 1.18 12.94 -19.66
CA LEU A 70 1.50 14.31 -20.04
C LEU A 70 2.46 14.34 -21.24
N GLU A 71 3.46 13.46 -21.27
CA GLU A 71 4.47 13.40 -22.32
C GLU A 71 3.90 12.93 -23.65
N TYR A 72 3.08 11.86 -23.64
CA TYR A 72 2.50 11.27 -24.86
C TYR A 72 1.07 11.73 -25.15
N GLY A 73 0.46 12.49 -24.24
CA GLY A 73 -0.91 13.01 -24.38
C GLY A 73 -1.96 11.89 -24.34
N SER A 74 -2.38 11.49 -23.17
CA SER A 74 -3.47 10.51 -23.01
C SER A 74 -4.81 11.09 -23.54
N LEU A 75 -5.76 10.20 -23.86
CA LEU A 75 -7.11 10.62 -24.27
C LEU A 75 -7.76 11.53 -23.22
N ARG A 76 -7.52 11.26 -21.94
CA ARG A 76 -8.04 12.04 -20.82
C ARG A 76 -7.47 13.45 -20.77
N THR A 77 -6.18 13.64 -21.03
CA THR A 77 -5.56 14.97 -21.08
C THR A 77 -5.98 15.75 -22.32
N LYS A 78 -6.22 15.06 -23.44
CA LYS A 78 -6.70 15.68 -24.69
C LYS A 78 -8.18 16.05 -24.64
N ALA A 79 -9.00 15.29 -23.92
CA ALA A 79 -10.44 15.53 -23.79
C ALA A 79 -10.79 16.49 -22.64
N TYR A 80 -9.78 17.09 -21.99
CA TYR A 80 -10.02 18.04 -20.92
C TYR A 80 -10.73 19.31 -21.44
N ASP A 81 -11.89 19.61 -20.86
CA ASP A 81 -12.64 20.83 -21.10
C ASP A 81 -12.98 21.48 -19.75
N ASP A 82 -12.48 22.67 -19.54
CA ASP A 82 -12.65 23.42 -18.29
C ASP A 82 -14.13 23.72 -17.98
N LYS A 83 -14.96 23.93 -19.00
CA LYS A 83 -16.39 24.24 -18.84
C LYS A 83 -17.18 23.04 -18.31
N ASN A 84 -16.84 21.83 -18.73
CA ASN A 84 -17.53 20.60 -18.33
C ASN A 84 -16.88 19.93 -17.10
N ASN A 85 -15.75 20.47 -16.61
CA ASN A 85 -15.00 19.87 -15.52
C ASN A 85 -15.77 19.88 -14.20
N GLN A 86 -16.59 20.90 -13.96
CA GLN A 86 -17.40 21.01 -12.73
C GLN A 86 -18.41 19.84 -12.63
N THR A 87 -19.21 19.66 -13.68
CA THR A 87 -20.21 18.58 -13.74
C THR A 87 -19.55 17.21 -13.66
N SER A 88 -18.44 17.02 -14.37
CA SER A 88 -17.68 15.76 -14.31
C SER A 88 -17.08 15.47 -12.93
N ARG A 89 -16.80 16.50 -12.14
CA ARG A 89 -16.36 16.33 -10.74
C ARG A 89 -17.49 15.92 -9.82
N GLU A 90 -18.67 16.48 -10.00
CA GLU A 90 -19.86 16.11 -9.23
C GLU A 90 -20.23 14.64 -9.49
N ASP A 91 -20.31 14.25 -10.75
CA ASP A 91 -20.53 12.84 -11.14
C ASP A 91 -19.45 11.90 -10.56
N SER A 92 -18.19 12.35 -10.54
CA SER A 92 -17.09 11.58 -9.99
C SER A 92 -17.16 11.41 -8.47
N LEU A 93 -17.74 12.38 -7.75
CA LEU A 93 -17.93 12.28 -6.29
C LEU A 93 -19.02 11.25 -5.95
N ASP A 94 -20.13 11.22 -6.70
CA ASP A 94 -21.18 10.23 -6.50
C ASP A 94 -20.67 8.81 -6.76
N GLN A 95 -19.91 8.62 -7.85
CA GLN A 95 -19.26 7.35 -8.16
C GLN A 95 -18.20 6.95 -7.12
N LEU A 96 -17.56 7.94 -6.47
CA LEU A 96 -16.56 7.68 -5.45
C LEU A 96 -17.15 7.05 -4.18
N GLU A 97 -18.32 7.48 -3.76
CA GLU A 97 -18.98 6.88 -2.59
C GLU A 97 -19.35 5.42 -2.84
N GLU A 98 -19.93 5.12 -4.00
CA GLU A 98 -20.21 3.74 -4.40
C GLU A 98 -18.94 2.89 -4.48
N ALA A 99 -17.86 3.43 -5.07
CA ALA A 99 -16.58 2.74 -5.16
C ALA A 99 -15.95 2.46 -3.78
N ARG A 100 -16.13 3.36 -2.81
CA ARG A 100 -15.67 3.17 -1.43
C ARG A 100 -16.42 2.04 -0.73
N ASP A 101 -17.71 1.95 -0.92
CA ASP A 101 -18.52 0.86 -0.37
C ASP A 101 -18.12 -0.49 -0.96
N VAL A 102 -17.93 -0.55 -2.27
CA VAL A 102 -17.40 -1.74 -2.95
C VAL A 102 -16.00 -2.11 -2.44
N ALA A 103 -15.12 -1.12 -2.25
CA ALA A 103 -13.78 -1.34 -1.70
C ALA A 103 -13.81 -1.90 -0.27
N LEU A 104 -14.73 -1.44 0.57
CA LEU A 104 -14.94 -1.99 1.92
C LEU A 104 -15.37 -3.46 1.87
N LEU A 105 -16.33 -3.81 1.01
CA LEU A 105 -16.78 -5.19 0.83
C LEU A 105 -15.63 -6.09 0.32
N HIS A 106 -14.86 -5.63 -0.66
CA HIS A 106 -13.71 -6.36 -1.17
C HIS A 106 -12.65 -6.55 -0.07
N SER A 107 -12.35 -5.51 0.69
CA SER A 107 -11.40 -5.56 1.81
C SER A 107 -11.84 -6.57 2.88
N ALA A 108 -13.12 -6.58 3.25
CA ALA A 108 -13.67 -7.52 4.22
C ALA A 108 -13.55 -8.98 3.74
N ARG A 109 -13.90 -9.24 2.48
CA ARG A 109 -13.76 -10.58 1.84
C ARG A 109 -12.30 -11.02 1.78
N TYR A 110 -11.39 -10.12 1.40
CA TYR A 110 -9.96 -10.39 1.37
C TYR A 110 -9.41 -10.73 2.75
N GLN A 111 -9.75 -9.95 3.78
CA GLN A 111 -9.34 -10.23 5.16
C GLN A 111 -9.90 -11.56 5.66
N GLN A 112 -11.15 -11.88 5.34
CA GLN A 112 -11.75 -13.16 5.72
C GLN A 112 -11.04 -14.33 5.04
N SER A 113 -10.68 -14.19 3.76
CA SER A 113 -9.93 -15.23 3.04
C SER A 113 -8.55 -15.46 3.63
N LEU A 114 -7.84 -14.38 4.00
CA LEU A 114 -6.56 -14.46 4.69
C LEU A 114 -6.67 -15.15 6.05
N ARG A 115 -7.69 -14.80 6.86
CA ARG A 115 -7.92 -15.46 8.14
C ARG A 115 -8.15 -16.96 7.97
N ARG A 116 -8.98 -17.35 6.98
CA ARG A 116 -9.21 -18.77 6.66
C ARG A 116 -7.93 -19.48 6.22
N TYR A 117 -7.12 -18.83 5.39
CA TYR A 117 -5.83 -19.37 4.94
C TYR A 117 -4.88 -19.60 6.12
N HIS A 118 -4.70 -18.61 6.98
CA HIS A 118 -3.84 -18.74 8.16
C HIS A 118 -4.38 -19.74 9.18
N ALA A 119 -5.70 -19.81 9.38
CA ALA A 119 -6.32 -20.74 10.31
C ALA A 119 -6.08 -22.22 9.95
N ARG A 120 -5.88 -22.53 8.64
CA ARG A 120 -5.55 -23.90 8.21
C ARG A 120 -4.24 -24.42 8.76
N GLY A 121 -3.27 -23.52 9.00
CA GLY A 121 -1.94 -23.88 9.55
C GLY A 121 -1.85 -23.80 11.07
N VAL A 122 -2.87 -23.27 11.73
CA VAL A 122 -2.85 -23.08 13.20
C VAL A 122 -3.46 -24.30 13.88
N ARG A 123 -2.65 -24.99 14.66
CA ARG A 123 -3.13 -26.04 15.57
C ARG A 123 -3.53 -25.38 16.89
N PRO A 124 -4.79 -25.49 17.33
CA PRO A 124 -5.18 -24.96 18.63
C PRO A 124 -4.39 -25.65 19.73
N ARG A 125 -3.71 -24.89 20.55
CA ARG A 125 -2.98 -25.37 21.73
C ARG A 125 -3.55 -24.66 22.95
N GLY A 126 -4.05 -25.42 23.92
CA GLY A 126 -4.41 -24.88 25.23
C GLY A 126 -3.13 -24.67 26.05
N PHE A 127 -2.86 -23.44 26.45
CA PHE A 127 -1.81 -23.12 27.40
C PHE A 127 -2.44 -22.83 28.76
N GLN A 128 -1.82 -23.36 29.83
CA GLN A 128 -2.21 -23.05 31.20
C GLN A 128 -1.14 -22.19 31.87
N VAL A 129 -1.53 -21.50 32.94
CA VAL A 129 -0.57 -20.73 33.73
C VAL A 129 0.43 -21.70 34.37
N GLY A 130 1.71 -21.53 34.06
CA GLY A 130 2.79 -22.43 34.49
C GLY A 130 3.40 -23.26 33.36
N ASP A 131 2.80 -23.28 32.17
CA ASP A 131 3.37 -24.00 31.03
C ASP A 131 4.67 -23.35 30.54
N LEU A 132 5.66 -24.17 30.23
CA LEU A 132 6.91 -23.75 29.61
C LEU A 132 6.70 -23.58 28.11
N VAL A 133 6.92 -22.37 27.59
CA VAL A 133 6.78 -22.07 26.17
C VAL A 133 8.10 -21.62 25.55
N LEU A 134 8.41 -22.13 24.36
CA LEU A 134 9.54 -21.66 23.55
C LEU A 134 9.06 -20.51 22.66
N ARG A 135 9.71 -19.36 22.77
CA ARG A 135 9.50 -18.22 21.88
C ARG A 135 10.74 -18.00 21.03
N LEU A 136 10.55 -17.93 19.71
CA LEU A 136 11.63 -17.53 18.83
C LEU A 136 12.02 -16.07 19.14
N ARG A 137 13.24 -15.88 19.62
CA ARG A 137 13.79 -14.54 19.86
C ARG A 137 14.28 -13.98 18.51
N GLN A 138 13.62 -12.97 18.02
CA GLN A 138 14.16 -12.20 16.90
C GLN A 138 15.30 -11.33 17.42
N ASP A 139 16.52 -11.76 17.20
CA ASP A 139 17.70 -10.96 17.53
C ASP A 139 17.87 -9.87 16.48
N THR A 140 17.40 -8.68 16.80
CA THR A 140 17.50 -7.49 15.94
C THR A 140 18.76 -6.66 16.24
N ARG A 141 19.62 -7.15 17.13
CA ARG A 141 20.86 -6.45 17.50
C ARG A 141 21.78 -6.38 16.28
N GLY A 142 22.10 -5.17 15.85
CA GLY A 142 23.04 -4.89 14.76
C GLY A 142 22.47 -4.91 13.36
N ARG A 143 21.17 -5.22 13.15
CA ARG A 143 20.54 -5.10 11.82
C ARG A 143 19.86 -3.75 11.66
N HIS A 144 20.38 -2.92 10.75
CA HIS A 144 19.69 -1.72 10.30
C HIS A 144 18.44 -2.10 9.49
N LYS A 145 17.33 -1.33 9.60
CA LYS A 145 16.07 -1.62 8.88
C LYS A 145 16.23 -1.74 7.36
N LEU A 146 17.27 -1.13 6.81
CA LEU A 146 17.61 -1.14 5.40
C LEU A 146 18.73 -2.16 5.05
N THR A 147 19.14 -3.02 5.98
CA THR A 147 20.07 -4.11 5.66
C THR A 147 19.41 -5.12 4.73
N PRO A 148 20.19 -5.72 3.80
CA PRO A 148 19.71 -6.83 2.96
C PRO A 148 19.13 -7.96 3.81
N PRO A 149 18.16 -8.71 3.27
CA PRO A 149 17.56 -9.85 3.95
C PRO A 149 18.57 -10.96 4.25
#